data_fc05488c0f31b20d0ffcaea19e2512a1
#
_entry.id   fc05488c0f31b20d0ffcaea19e2512a1
#
_cell.length_a   1.000
_cell.length_b   1.000
_cell.length_c   1.000
_cell.angle_alpha   90.00
_cell.angle_beta   90.00
_cell.angle_gamma   90.00
#
_symmetry.space_group_name_H-M   'P 1'
#
loop_
_entity.id
_entity.type
_entity.pdbx_description
1 polymer ?
#
loop_
_entity_poly.entity_id
_entity_poly.type
_entity_poly.pdbx_seq_one_letter_code
_entity_poly.pdbx_strand_id
1 'polypeptide(L)'
;VCTTLAIADRLADIGAMSTKRLLIVAHAPSPNTRAMLDAAAEGARSPDIEGVEVDARSPFDTTPEHVLGAGAIILGTTENLGYMSGALKDFFDRIYYPCLEETQGLAYALYIRAGHDGTGTRRAVQTIVTGLRWRAVQEPLTCRGAWNEGFVDQCRELGMAMAAGLEAGVF
;
A
#
# COMPACT_ATOMS: atom_id res chain seq x y z
N VAL A 1 -0.60 -49.54 11.85
CA VAL A 1 -1.82 -48.70 11.66
C VAL A 1 -1.60 -47.23 12.05
N CYS A 2 -0.34 -46.84 12.39
CA CYS A 2 -0.08 -45.47 12.93
C CYS A 2 0.64 -44.52 11.94
N THR A 3 0.88 -44.95 10.69
CA THR A 3 1.68 -44.12 9.74
C THR A 3 0.85 -43.34 8.72
N THR A 4 -0.45 -43.66 8.57
CA THR A 4 -1.33 -43.04 7.56
C THR A 4 -1.94 -41.72 8.01
N LEU A 5 -2.12 -41.48 9.31
CA LEU A 5 -2.67 -40.23 9.83
C LEU A 5 -1.69 -39.03 9.75
N ALA A 6 -0.37 -39.33 9.90
CA ALA A 6 0.66 -38.26 9.89
C ALA A 6 0.94 -37.69 8.49
N ILE A 7 0.56 -38.42 7.43
CA ILE A 7 0.74 -37.96 6.04
C ILE A 7 -0.45 -37.09 5.62
N ALA A 8 -1.65 -37.38 6.10
CA ALA A 8 -2.83 -36.57 5.81
C ALA A 8 -2.76 -35.16 6.44
N ASP A 9 -2.20 -35.06 7.64
CA ASP A 9 -2.00 -33.78 8.34
C ASP A 9 -0.92 -32.91 7.65
N ARG A 10 0.11 -33.51 7.07
CA ARG A 10 1.15 -32.79 6.29
C ARG A 10 0.68 -32.37 4.90
N LEU A 11 -0.28 -33.04 4.31
CA LEU A 11 -0.86 -32.67 3.00
C LEU A 11 -1.91 -31.57 3.12
N ALA A 12 -2.55 -31.41 4.29
CA ALA A 12 -3.46 -30.28 4.57
C ALA A 12 -2.69 -28.95 4.73
N ASP A 13 -1.43 -28.99 5.14
CA ASP A 13 -0.58 -27.80 5.33
C ASP A 13 0.06 -27.29 4.01
N ILE A 14 0.06 -28.11 2.94
CA ILE A 14 0.62 -27.75 1.63
C ILE A 14 -0.40 -26.98 0.75
N GLY A 15 -1.68 -26.92 1.14
CA GLY A 15 -2.76 -26.32 0.37
C GLY A 15 -3.26 -24.97 0.86
N ALA A 16 -2.82 -24.48 2.01
CA ALA A 16 -3.11 -23.12 2.44
C ALA A 16 -2.12 -22.16 1.74
N MET A 17 -2.46 -21.70 0.55
CA MET A 17 -1.82 -20.51 -0.03
C MET A 17 -1.96 -19.39 1.00
N SER A 18 -0.84 -19.03 1.64
CA SER A 18 -0.81 -17.91 2.58
C SER A 18 -1.39 -16.70 1.86
N THR A 19 -2.54 -16.22 2.28
CA THR A 19 -3.18 -15.04 1.70
C THR A 19 -2.23 -13.87 1.86
N LYS A 20 -1.79 -13.31 0.75
CA LYS A 20 -0.92 -12.15 0.73
C LYS A 20 -1.74 -10.91 1.05
N ARG A 21 -1.21 -9.97 1.82
CA ARG A 21 -1.93 -8.75 2.19
C ARG A 21 -1.35 -7.54 1.49
N LEU A 22 -2.18 -6.80 0.76
CA LEU A 22 -1.90 -5.46 0.25
C LEU A 22 -2.53 -4.43 1.20
N LEU A 23 -1.69 -3.66 1.86
CA LEU A 23 -2.11 -2.57 2.73
C LEU A 23 -2.18 -1.26 1.92
N ILE A 24 -3.28 -0.52 2.02
CA ILE A 24 -3.43 0.82 1.44
C ILE A 24 -3.61 1.81 2.58
N VAL A 25 -2.62 2.70 2.77
CA VAL A 25 -2.65 3.74 3.80
C VAL A 25 -2.77 5.10 3.11
N ALA A 26 -3.95 5.72 3.21
CA ALA A 26 -4.19 6.94 2.47
C ALA A 26 -4.97 7.98 3.27
N HIS A 27 -4.46 9.22 3.26
CA HIS A 27 -5.20 10.37 3.77
C HIS A 27 -6.15 10.89 2.69
N ALA A 28 -7.44 10.77 2.94
CA ALA A 28 -8.52 11.10 2.01
C ALA A 28 -9.51 12.11 2.62
N PRO A 29 -9.09 13.40 2.80
CA PRO A 29 -9.86 14.40 3.53
C PRO A 29 -11.02 15.03 2.73
N SER A 30 -11.15 14.72 1.45
CA SER A 30 -12.17 15.31 0.57
C SER A 30 -12.86 14.23 -0.27
N PRO A 31 -14.04 14.52 -0.87
CA PRO A 31 -14.70 13.59 -1.80
C PRO A 31 -13.79 13.12 -2.94
N ASN A 32 -12.99 14.01 -3.52
CA ASN A 32 -12.07 13.71 -4.61
C ASN A 32 -10.96 12.75 -4.16
N THR A 33 -10.32 13.02 -3.02
CA THR A 33 -9.28 12.12 -2.49
C THR A 33 -9.86 10.80 -1.99
N ARG A 34 -11.12 10.79 -1.53
CA ARG A 34 -11.84 9.56 -1.22
C ARG A 34 -12.06 8.72 -2.47
N ALA A 35 -12.49 9.32 -3.57
CA ALA A 35 -12.66 8.63 -4.85
C ALA A 35 -11.34 8.00 -5.34
N MET A 36 -10.19 8.66 -5.15
CA MET A 36 -8.89 8.10 -5.48
C MET A 36 -8.54 6.87 -4.61
N LEU A 37 -8.78 6.93 -3.30
CA LEU A 37 -8.56 5.80 -2.38
C LEU A 37 -9.46 4.61 -2.73
N ASP A 38 -10.75 4.88 -2.93
CA ASP A 38 -11.75 3.86 -3.24
C ASP A 38 -11.42 3.17 -4.58
N ALA A 39 -10.96 3.94 -5.58
CA ALA A 39 -10.52 3.40 -6.87
C ALA A 39 -9.26 2.54 -6.75
N ALA A 40 -8.27 2.94 -5.95
CA ALA A 40 -7.09 2.12 -5.70
C ALA A 40 -7.47 0.79 -5.03
N ALA A 41 -8.37 0.83 -4.05
CA ALA A 41 -8.87 -0.37 -3.38
C ALA A 41 -9.72 -1.25 -4.31
N GLU A 42 -10.55 -0.64 -5.17
CA GLU A 42 -11.35 -1.35 -6.18
C GLU A 42 -10.46 -2.05 -7.20
N GLY A 43 -9.48 -1.34 -7.75
CA GLY A 43 -8.52 -1.93 -8.69
C GLY A 43 -7.74 -3.10 -8.08
N ALA A 44 -7.31 -2.96 -6.82
CA ALA A 44 -6.62 -4.01 -6.10
C ALA A 44 -7.50 -5.25 -5.81
N ARG A 45 -8.83 -5.07 -5.77
CA ARG A 45 -9.82 -6.15 -5.61
C ARG A 45 -10.40 -6.64 -6.93
N SER A 46 -9.70 -6.41 -8.05
CA SER A 46 -10.13 -6.93 -9.34
C SER A 46 -10.44 -8.42 -9.25
N PRO A 47 -11.56 -8.90 -9.85
CA PRO A 47 -11.90 -10.33 -9.83
C PRO A 47 -10.87 -11.22 -10.53
N ASP A 48 -9.99 -10.64 -11.33
CA ASP A 48 -8.90 -11.34 -12.01
C ASP A 48 -7.69 -11.60 -11.10
N ILE A 49 -7.71 -11.08 -9.85
CA ILE A 49 -6.61 -11.22 -8.87
C ILE A 49 -7.13 -12.05 -7.70
N GLU A 50 -6.50 -13.19 -7.49
CA GLU A 50 -6.85 -14.13 -6.42
C GLU A 50 -5.75 -14.18 -5.34
N GLY A 51 -6.11 -14.57 -4.13
CA GLY A 51 -5.12 -14.78 -3.05
C GLY A 51 -4.50 -13.51 -2.46
N VAL A 52 -5.05 -12.33 -2.76
CA VAL A 52 -4.64 -11.06 -2.17
C VAL A 52 -5.77 -10.46 -1.33
N GLU A 53 -5.52 -10.30 -0.04
CA GLU A 53 -6.39 -9.55 0.87
C GLU A 53 -6.04 -8.07 0.78
N VAL A 54 -7.03 -7.21 0.52
CA VAL A 54 -6.83 -5.75 0.42
C VAL A 54 -7.38 -5.06 1.66
N ASP A 55 -6.49 -4.46 2.43
CA ASP A 55 -6.79 -3.71 3.64
C ASP A 55 -6.55 -2.22 3.41
N ALA A 56 -7.61 -1.43 3.26
CA ALA A 56 -7.55 0.01 3.02
C ALA A 56 -7.91 0.79 4.29
N ARG A 57 -6.99 1.65 4.75
CA ARG A 57 -7.08 2.33 6.04
C ARG A 57 -6.72 3.81 5.95
N SER A 58 -7.28 4.58 6.90
CA SER A 58 -6.76 5.90 7.23
C SER A 58 -5.37 5.77 7.89
N PRO A 59 -4.45 6.73 7.67
CA PRO A 59 -3.20 6.78 8.40
C PRO A 59 -3.38 6.73 9.93
N PHE A 60 -4.42 7.36 10.46
CA PHE A 60 -4.69 7.38 11.91
C PHE A 60 -5.11 6.02 12.47
N ASP A 61 -5.74 5.17 11.65
CA ASP A 61 -6.23 3.85 12.05
C ASP A 61 -5.24 2.72 11.73
N THR A 62 -4.05 3.07 11.22
CA THR A 62 -3.02 2.11 10.85
C THR A 62 -1.96 2.04 11.93
N THR A 63 -1.69 0.83 12.41
CA THR A 63 -0.70 0.52 13.45
C THR A 63 0.53 -0.19 12.86
N PRO A 64 1.63 -0.31 13.63
CA PRO A 64 2.79 -1.10 13.18
C PRO A 64 2.44 -2.53 12.79
N GLU A 65 1.51 -3.19 13.48
CA GLU A 65 1.10 -4.57 13.21
C GLU A 65 0.48 -4.72 11.81
N HIS A 66 -0.25 -3.71 11.33
CA HIS A 66 -0.79 -3.71 9.96
C HIS A 66 0.34 -3.68 8.93
N VAL A 67 1.39 -2.91 9.18
CA VAL A 67 2.56 -2.81 8.29
C VAL A 67 3.40 -4.09 8.33
N LEU A 68 3.63 -4.64 9.52
CA LEU A 68 4.36 -5.90 9.71
C LEU A 68 3.68 -7.09 9.04
N GLY A 69 2.34 -7.07 8.96
CA GLY A 69 1.55 -8.11 8.30
C GLY A 69 1.36 -7.90 6.79
N ALA A 70 1.90 -6.83 6.21
CA ALA A 70 1.72 -6.50 4.79
C ALA A 70 2.81 -7.11 3.90
N GLY A 71 2.42 -7.66 2.76
CA GLY A 71 3.35 -8.08 1.70
C GLY A 71 3.72 -6.96 0.74
N ALA A 72 2.86 -5.94 0.63
CA ALA A 72 3.10 -4.72 -0.11
C ALA A 72 2.24 -3.58 0.46
N ILE A 73 2.62 -2.32 0.18
CA ILE A 73 1.90 -1.16 0.68
C ILE A 73 1.72 -0.08 -0.40
N ILE A 74 0.52 0.49 -0.49
CA ILE A 74 0.26 1.72 -1.24
C ILE A 74 0.12 2.87 -0.25
N LEU A 75 0.88 3.94 -0.47
CA LEU A 75 0.80 5.18 0.29
C LEU A 75 0.04 6.22 -0.51
N GLY A 76 -0.97 6.84 0.09
CA GLY A 76 -1.75 7.92 -0.51
C GLY A 76 -1.72 9.18 0.35
N THR A 77 -1.41 10.34 -0.27
CA THR A 77 -1.37 11.60 0.47
C THR A 77 -1.79 12.78 -0.38
N THR A 78 -2.25 13.83 0.29
CA THR A 78 -2.34 15.17 -0.28
C THR A 78 -1.02 15.90 -0.11
N GLU A 79 -0.72 16.82 -1.03
CA GLU A 79 0.30 17.84 -0.83
C GLU A 79 -0.27 18.96 0.03
N ASN A 80 0.27 19.12 1.22
CA ASN A 80 -0.09 20.17 2.16
C ASN A 80 1.13 21.06 2.42
N LEU A 81 1.06 22.33 2.01
CA LEU A 81 2.14 23.30 2.22
C LEU A 81 3.50 22.80 1.65
N GLY A 82 3.49 22.14 0.50
CA GLY A 82 4.70 21.60 -0.13
C GLY A 82 5.26 20.34 0.52
N TYR A 83 4.49 19.68 1.40
CA TYR A 83 4.87 18.50 2.15
C TYR A 83 3.74 17.45 2.14
N MET A 84 3.99 16.24 2.67
CA MET A 84 2.93 15.25 2.85
C MET A 84 1.90 15.73 3.89
N SER A 85 0.72 15.16 3.88
CA SER A 85 -0.28 15.45 4.91
C SER A 85 0.24 15.11 6.31
N GLY A 86 -0.18 15.88 7.31
CA GLY A 86 0.14 15.61 8.71
C GLY A 86 -0.32 14.22 9.16
N ALA A 87 -1.43 13.72 8.61
CA ALA A 87 -1.91 12.38 8.89
C ALA A 87 -0.93 11.28 8.43
N LEU A 88 -0.36 11.40 7.22
CA LEU A 88 0.65 10.45 6.74
C LEU A 88 1.94 10.59 7.53
N LYS A 89 2.34 11.81 7.92
CA LYS A 89 3.53 12.02 8.76
C LYS A 89 3.36 11.39 10.14
N ASP A 90 2.20 11.57 10.77
CA ASP A 90 1.87 10.91 12.05
C ASP A 90 1.96 9.38 11.95
N PHE A 91 1.41 8.80 10.88
CA PHE A 91 1.57 7.37 10.61
C PHE A 91 3.04 6.96 10.58
N PHE A 92 3.89 7.65 9.83
CA PHE A 92 5.31 7.35 9.77
C PHE A 92 6.00 7.48 11.12
N ASP A 93 5.67 8.51 11.91
CA ASP A 93 6.26 8.70 13.26
C ASP A 93 5.95 7.52 14.19
N ARG A 94 4.74 6.94 14.06
CA ARG A 94 4.33 5.81 14.90
C ARG A 94 4.91 4.47 14.45
N ILE A 95 5.08 4.26 13.14
CA ILE A 95 5.52 2.95 12.61
C ILE A 95 7.04 2.86 12.38
N TYR A 96 7.75 3.99 12.31
CA TYR A 96 9.14 3.99 11.84
C TYR A 96 10.03 3.05 12.63
N TYR A 97 10.14 3.25 13.94
CA TYR A 97 11.01 2.41 14.76
C TYR A 97 10.50 0.98 14.93
N PRO A 98 9.21 0.72 15.18
CA PRO A 98 8.70 -0.65 15.24
C PRO A 98 8.91 -1.48 13.96
N CYS A 99 8.91 -0.83 12.80
CA CYS A 99 9.03 -1.51 11.50
C CYS A 99 10.47 -1.49 10.92
N LEU A 100 11.39 -0.70 11.49
CA LEU A 100 12.69 -0.37 10.90
C LEU A 100 13.52 -1.62 10.56
N GLU A 101 13.58 -2.60 11.45
CA GLU A 101 14.39 -3.82 11.27
C GLU A 101 13.58 -5.02 10.75
N GLU A 102 12.26 -4.87 10.59
CA GLU A 102 11.36 -5.96 10.26
C GLU A 102 10.77 -5.88 8.83
N THR A 103 10.78 -4.69 8.22
CA THR A 103 10.10 -4.45 6.93
C THR A 103 11.05 -4.09 5.79
N GLN A 104 12.31 -4.46 5.89
CA GLN A 104 13.29 -4.19 4.84
C GLN A 104 12.88 -4.87 3.53
N GLY A 105 12.92 -4.11 2.43
CA GLY A 105 12.52 -4.60 1.13
C GLY A 105 11.02 -4.62 0.89
N LEU A 106 10.19 -4.16 1.85
CA LEU A 106 8.74 -4.05 1.64
C LEU A 106 8.46 -3.26 0.36
N ALA A 107 7.73 -3.88 -0.56
CA ALA A 107 7.35 -3.25 -1.82
C ALA A 107 6.36 -2.12 -1.57
N TYR A 108 6.61 -0.92 -2.11
CA TYR A 108 5.67 0.18 -1.97
C TYR A 108 5.41 0.91 -3.29
N ALA A 109 4.23 1.51 -3.37
CA ALA A 109 3.86 2.51 -4.34
C ALA A 109 3.34 3.77 -3.64
N LEU A 110 3.37 4.91 -4.32
CA LEU A 110 2.94 6.20 -3.79
C LEU A 110 2.06 6.92 -4.79
N TYR A 111 0.92 7.44 -4.35
CA TYR A 111 0.19 8.46 -5.10
C TYR A 111 0.03 9.75 -4.28
N ILE A 112 0.09 10.88 -4.97
CA ILE A 112 0.03 12.21 -4.39
C ILE A 112 -1.07 13.02 -5.09
N ARG A 113 -2.02 13.56 -4.35
CA ARG A 113 -2.91 14.60 -4.84
C ARG A 113 -2.26 15.96 -4.57
N ALA A 114 -1.71 16.59 -5.59
CA ALA A 114 -0.93 17.81 -5.46
C ALA A 114 -1.67 19.04 -6.04
N GLY A 115 -1.70 20.11 -5.27
CA GLY A 115 -2.12 21.43 -5.74
C GLY A 115 -1.03 22.13 -6.56
N HIS A 116 0.21 21.94 -6.15
CA HIS A 116 1.42 22.39 -6.82
C HIS A 116 2.01 21.27 -7.69
N ASP A 117 3.30 21.01 -7.56
CA ASP A 117 4.02 20.02 -8.35
C ASP A 117 4.24 18.67 -7.65
N GLY A 118 3.95 18.59 -6.35
CA GLY A 118 4.14 17.39 -5.54
C GLY A 118 5.59 17.04 -5.21
N THR A 119 6.57 17.81 -5.68
CA THR A 119 8.00 17.51 -5.54
C THR A 119 8.44 17.43 -4.08
N GLY A 120 8.03 18.40 -3.25
CA GLY A 120 8.35 18.40 -1.81
C GLY A 120 7.73 17.21 -1.09
N THR A 121 6.48 16.88 -1.41
CA THR A 121 5.77 15.71 -0.85
C THR A 121 6.46 14.41 -1.25
N ARG A 122 6.75 14.23 -2.53
CA ARG A 122 7.49 13.06 -3.04
C ARG A 122 8.81 12.87 -2.31
N ARG A 123 9.62 13.93 -2.23
CA ARG A 123 10.94 13.90 -1.56
C ARG A 123 10.80 13.54 -0.08
N ALA A 124 9.82 14.11 0.60
CA ALA A 124 9.60 13.86 2.03
C ALA A 124 9.25 12.39 2.30
N VAL A 125 8.33 11.81 1.52
CA VAL A 125 7.99 10.39 1.63
C VAL A 125 9.20 9.52 1.31
N GLN A 126 9.88 9.78 0.19
CA GLN A 126 11.05 9.01 -0.23
C GLN A 126 12.18 9.01 0.81
N THR A 127 12.39 10.11 1.51
CA THR A 127 13.38 10.18 2.61
C THR A 127 13.07 9.17 3.71
N ILE A 128 11.80 9.07 4.11
CA ILE A 128 11.38 8.18 5.21
C ILE A 128 11.41 6.71 4.77
N VAL A 129 10.83 6.38 3.61
CA VAL A 129 10.80 5.00 3.14
C VAL A 129 12.18 4.47 2.76
N THR A 130 13.11 5.35 2.36
CA THR A 130 14.52 4.98 2.18
C THR A 130 15.15 4.60 3.52
N GLY A 131 14.87 5.35 4.59
CA GLY A 131 15.30 5.00 5.94
C GLY A 131 14.76 3.65 6.41
N LEU A 132 13.51 3.32 6.09
CA LEU A 132 12.88 2.03 6.33
C LEU A 132 13.40 0.92 5.38
N ARG A 133 14.20 1.26 4.40
CA ARG A 133 14.72 0.34 3.36
C ARG A 133 13.61 -0.33 2.54
N TRP A 134 12.46 0.36 2.37
CA TRP A 134 11.40 -0.09 1.50
C TRP A 134 11.77 0.07 0.03
N ARG A 135 11.21 -0.75 -0.82
CA ARG A 135 11.52 -0.80 -2.25
C ARG A 135 10.39 -0.22 -3.08
N ALA A 136 10.65 0.87 -3.82
CA ALA A 136 9.71 1.40 -4.79
C ALA A 136 9.53 0.39 -5.95
N VAL A 137 8.31 0.00 -6.24
CA VAL A 137 7.98 -0.94 -7.32
C VAL A 137 7.15 -0.29 -8.43
N GLN A 138 6.74 0.95 -8.22
CA GLN A 138 6.08 1.82 -9.19
C GLN A 138 6.65 3.23 -9.10
N GLU A 139 6.66 3.94 -10.23
CA GLU A 139 6.94 5.38 -10.20
C GLU A 139 5.85 6.11 -9.40
N PRO A 140 6.20 7.10 -8.58
CA PRO A 140 5.21 7.87 -7.83
C PRO A 140 4.20 8.55 -8.75
N LEU A 141 2.92 8.24 -8.56
CA LEU A 141 1.82 8.85 -9.29
C LEU A 141 1.51 10.23 -8.69
N THR A 142 1.76 11.30 -9.44
CA THR A 142 1.47 12.66 -9.01
C THR A 142 0.29 13.24 -9.79
N CYS A 143 -0.88 13.27 -9.14
CA CYS A 143 -2.13 13.84 -9.64
C CYS A 143 -2.17 15.34 -9.31
N ARG A 144 -1.67 16.19 -10.19
CA ARG A 144 -1.47 17.63 -9.92
C ARG A 144 -2.45 18.55 -10.65
N GLY A 145 -2.62 19.75 -10.09
CA GLY A 145 -3.38 20.83 -10.71
C GLY A 145 -4.89 20.71 -10.50
N ALA A 146 -5.68 21.15 -11.47
CA ALA A 146 -7.13 21.06 -11.42
C ALA A 146 -7.59 19.59 -11.31
N TRP A 147 -8.77 19.38 -10.71
CA TRP A 147 -9.34 18.06 -10.64
C TRP A 147 -9.57 17.48 -12.04
N ASN A 148 -9.25 16.19 -12.21
CA ASN A 148 -9.45 15.43 -13.41
C ASN A 148 -9.87 14.01 -13.03
N GLU A 149 -10.96 13.51 -13.61
CA GLU A 149 -11.45 12.15 -13.35
C GLU A 149 -10.44 11.07 -13.72
N GLY A 150 -9.54 11.34 -14.66
CA GLY A 150 -8.42 10.45 -14.98
C GLY A 150 -7.51 10.12 -13.79
N PHE A 151 -7.50 10.93 -12.72
CA PHE A 151 -6.77 10.61 -11.49
C PHE A 151 -7.36 9.40 -10.78
N VAL A 152 -8.67 9.23 -10.85
CA VAL A 152 -9.38 8.07 -10.31
C VAL A 152 -8.97 6.80 -11.05
N ASP A 153 -8.96 6.85 -12.39
CA ASP A 153 -8.55 5.71 -13.23
C ASP A 153 -7.08 5.33 -13.01
N GLN A 154 -6.19 6.31 -12.91
CA GLN A 154 -4.78 6.08 -12.60
C GLN A 154 -4.58 5.42 -11.22
N CYS A 155 -5.36 5.81 -10.21
CA CYS A 155 -5.32 5.18 -8.90
C CYS A 155 -5.86 3.73 -8.96
N ARG A 156 -6.89 3.47 -9.75
CA ARG A 156 -7.43 2.12 -9.98
C ARG A 156 -6.35 1.22 -10.63
N GLU A 157 -5.70 1.71 -11.66
CA GLU A 157 -4.60 1.00 -12.33
C GLU A 157 -3.43 0.72 -11.38
N LEU A 158 -3.06 1.69 -10.53
CA LEU A 158 -2.02 1.53 -9.52
C LEU A 158 -2.39 0.42 -8.53
N GLY A 159 -3.63 0.41 -8.03
CA GLY A 159 -4.14 -0.62 -7.13
C GLY A 159 -4.09 -2.01 -7.75
N MET A 160 -4.56 -2.14 -9.00
CA MET A 160 -4.52 -3.39 -9.76
C MET A 160 -3.09 -3.88 -9.97
N ALA A 161 -2.19 -3.01 -10.41
CA ALA A 161 -0.78 -3.36 -10.65
C ALA A 161 -0.08 -3.85 -9.38
N MET A 162 -0.34 -3.20 -8.24
CA MET A 162 0.24 -3.59 -6.96
C MET A 162 -0.29 -4.94 -6.47
N ALA A 163 -1.57 -5.20 -6.60
CA ALA A 163 -2.16 -6.47 -6.20
C ALA A 163 -1.73 -7.61 -7.12
N ALA A 164 -1.72 -7.41 -8.44
CA ALA A 164 -1.26 -8.40 -9.41
C ALA A 164 0.23 -8.74 -9.24
N GLY A 165 1.08 -7.74 -9.01
CA GLY A 165 2.50 -7.96 -8.73
C GLY A 165 2.75 -8.73 -7.43
N LEU A 166 1.97 -8.44 -6.40
CA LEU A 166 2.00 -9.16 -5.13
C LEU A 166 1.53 -10.61 -5.30
N GLU A 167 0.42 -10.84 -6.01
CA GLU A 167 -0.10 -12.17 -6.33
C GLU A 167 0.96 -13.01 -7.06
N ALA A 168 1.52 -12.45 -8.12
CA ALA A 168 2.52 -13.11 -8.96
C ALA A 168 3.89 -13.30 -8.26
N GLY A 169 4.10 -12.69 -7.09
CA GLY A 169 5.38 -12.76 -6.39
C GLY A 169 6.51 -12.04 -7.12
N VAL A 170 6.20 -10.96 -7.84
CA VAL A 170 7.18 -10.12 -8.56
C VAL A 170 7.96 -9.24 -7.58
N PHE A 171 7.39 -8.98 -6.41
CA PHE A 171 8.02 -8.22 -5.34
C PHE A 171 7.60 -8.68 -3.94
#